data_01c53ebd007d6307b7d23f3f7362e613
#
_entry.id   01c53ebd007d6307b7d23f3f7362e613
#
_cell.length_a   1.000
_cell.length_b   1.000
_cell.length_c   1.000
_cell.angle_alpha   90.00
_cell.angle_beta   90.00
_cell.angle_gamma   90.00
#
_symmetry.space_group_name_H-M   'P 1'
#
loop_
_entity.id
_entity.type
_entity.pdbx_description
1 polymer ?
#
loop_
_entity_poly.entity_id
_entity_poly.type
_entity_poly.pdbx_seq_one_letter_code
_entity_poly.pdbx_strand_id
1 'polypeptide(L)'
;MYIHMFAFRWKPGVTGEQKQRVITGIRQLQGQIPGLVETIVGVNISPRGRGYELGGVMKFTDKASLDAYAPHPVHQKLVSWLMPLIEPIEVDSEI
;
A
#
# COMPACT_ATOMS: atom_id res chain seq x y z
N MET A 1 -13.85 -3.14 12.23
CA MET A 1 -12.77 -3.40 11.26
C MET A 1 -12.62 -2.21 10.35
N TYR A 2 -11.40 -1.78 10.08
CA TYR A 2 -11.10 -0.65 9.21
C TYR A 2 -10.30 -1.13 8.01
N ILE A 3 -10.62 -0.59 6.85
CA ILE A 3 -10.00 -0.95 5.58
C ILE A 3 -9.24 0.25 5.04
N HIS A 4 -7.97 0.05 4.72
CA HIS A 4 -7.14 0.98 3.96
C HIS A 4 -6.95 0.41 2.57
N MET A 5 -7.49 1.07 1.57
CA MET A 5 -7.33 0.70 0.17
C MET A 5 -6.41 1.67 -0.51
N PHE A 6 -5.60 1.17 -1.43
CA PHE A 6 -4.69 2.01 -2.20
C PHE A 6 -4.55 1.50 -3.62
N ALA A 7 -4.21 2.41 -4.52
CA ALA A 7 -3.80 2.07 -5.87
C ALA A 7 -2.68 3.00 -6.29
N PHE A 8 -1.74 2.50 -7.09
CA PHE A 8 -0.59 3.26 -7.54
C PHE A 8 -0.51 3.31 -9.05
N ARG A 9 -0.27 4.51 -9.58
CA ARG A 9 0.32 4.71 -10.89
C ARG A 9 1.82 4.76 -10.73
N TRP A 10 2.55 4.19 -11.70
CA TRP A 10 4.00 4.30 -11.71
C TRP A 10 4.42 5.59 -12.42
N LYS A 11 5.40 6.27 -11.87
CA LYS A 11 6.04 7.38 -12.57
C LYS A 11 6.83 6.85 -13.76
N PRO A 12 7.07 7.71 -14.80
CA PRO A 12 7.85 7.29 -15.96
C PRO A 12 9.24 6.76 -15.58
N GLY A 13 9.67 5.69 -16.24
CA GLY A 13 11.00 5.10 -16.06
C GLY A 13 11.12 4.12 -14.90
N VAL A 14 10.05 3.85 -14.16
CA VAL A 14 10.09 2.84 -13.09
C VAL A 14 10.24 1.46 -13.70
N THR A 15 11.28 0.73 -13.26
CA THR A 15 11.62 -0.59 -13.80
C THR A 15 10.76 -1.69 -13.22
N GLY A 16 10.74 -2.87 -13.89
CA GLY A 16 10.07 -4.06 -13.37
C GLY A 16 10.63 -4.51 -12.02
N GLU A 17 11.94 -4.39 -11.81
CA GLU A 17 12.56 -4.71 -10.52
C GLU A 17 12.08 -3.78 -9.41
N GLN A 18 11.98 -2.48 -9.70
CA GLN A 18 11.45 -1.51 -8.74
C GLN A 18 9.99 -1.80 -8.40
N LYS A 19 9.15 -2.14 -9.39
CA LYS A 19 7.76 -2.52 -9.18
C LYS A 19 7.65 -3.74 -8.27
N GLN A 20 8.47 -4.76 -8.51
CA GLN A 20 8.48 -5.96 -7.68
C GLN A 20 8.95 -5.67 -6.26
N ARG A 21 9.94 -4.78 -6.10
CA ARG A 21 10.41 -4.34 -4.77
C ARG A 21 9.28 -3.67 -3.98
N VAL A 22 8.45 -2.87 -4.65
CA VAL A 22 7.29 -2.22 -4.02
C VAL A 22 6.32 -3.27 -3.50
N ILE A 23 5.96 -4.25 -4.32
CA ILE A 23 5.04 -5.32 -3.93
C ILE A 23 5.57 -6.09 -2.72
N THR A 24 6.84 -6.49 -2.77
CA THR A 24 7.50 -7.20 -1.68
C THR A 24 7.54 -6.37 -0.40
N GLY A 25 7.90 -5.09 -0.52
CA GLY A 25 7.95 -4.17 0.62
C GLY A 25 6.61 -3.99 1.31
N ILE A 26 5.53 -3.89 0.54
CA ILE A 26 4.18 -3.79 1.11
C ILE A 26 3.79 -5.09 1.81
N ARG A 27 4.04 -6.24 1.20
CA ARG A 27 3.75 -7.55 1.81
C ARG A 27 4.50 -7.76 3.12
N GLN A 28 5.71 -7.25 3.22
CA GLN A 28 6.55 -7.36 4.42
C GLN A 28 6.06 -6.51 5.59
N LEU A 29 5.11 -5.60 5.40
CA LEU A 29 4.49 -4.86 6.49
C LEU A 29 3.67 -5.78 7.40
N GLN A 30 3.14 -6.88 6.85
CA GLN A 30 2.39 -7.85 7.64
C GLN A 30 3.26 -8.43 8.74
N GLY A 31 2.76 -8.38 9.97
CA GLY A 31 3.50 -8.82 11.16
C GLY A 31 4.38 -7.76 11.81
N GLN A 32 4.55 -6.58 11.17
CA GLN A 32 5.38 -5.50 11.70
C GLN A 32 4.58 -4.27 12.16
N ILE A 33 3.31 -4.20 11.79
CA ILE A 33 2.43 -3.07 12.12
C ILE A 33 1.39 -3.54 13.14
N PRO A 34 1.34 -2.95 14.34
CA PRO A 34 0.33 -3.30 15.34
C PRO A 34 -1.09 -3.10 14.79
N GLY A 35 -1.95 -4.11 15.00
CA GLY A 35 -3.34 -4.06 14.57
C GLY A 35 -3.58 -4.33 13.09
N LEU A 36 -2.54 -4.50 12.28
CA LEU A 36 -2.66 -4.90 10.89
C LEU A 36 -2.97 -6.40 10.81
N VAL A 37 -4.19 -6.73 10.39
CA VAL A 37 -4.71 -8.10 10.37
C VAL A 37 -4.38 -8.81 9.06
N GLU A 38 -4.49 -8.09 7.94
CA GLU A 38 -4.33 -8.67 6.62
C GLU A 38 -3.80 -7.62 5.64
N THR A 39 -2.89 -8.05 4.77
CA THR A 39 -2.34 -7.23 3.69
C THR A 39 -2.50 -8.00 2.38
N ILE A 40 -3.23 -7.41 1.44
CA ILE A 40 -3.43 -7.96 0.11
C ILE A 40 -2.92 -6.93 -0.89
N VAL A 41 -2.02 -7.32 -1.78
CA VAL A 41 -1.50 -6.44 -2.82
C VAL A 41 -1.26 -7.23 -4.09
N GLY A 42 -1.59 -6.64 -5.22
CA GLY A 42 -1.41 -7.28 -6.51
C GLY A 42 -1.48 -6.31 -7.69
N VAL A 43 -1.11 -6.84 -8.84
CA VAL A 43 -1.15 -6.09 -10.10
C VAL A 43 -2.61 -5.93 -10.54
N ASN A 44 -2.97 -4.71 -10.93
CA ASN A 44 -4.30 -4.42 -11.44
C ASN A 44 -4.45 -4.98 -12.86
N ILE A 45 -5.45 -5.81 -13.07
CA ILE A 45 -5.76 -6.41 -14.37
C ILE A 45 -7.03 -5.82 -15.00
N SER A 46 -7.63 -4.81 -14.38
CA SER A 46 -8.85 -4.20 -14.90
C SER A 46 -8.57 -3.35 -16.13
N PRO A 47 -9.37 -3.49 -17.21
CA PRO A 47 -9.27 -2.59 -18.36
C PRO A 47 -9.76 -1.16 -18.04
N ARG A 48 -10.39 -0.96 -16.87
CA ARG A 48 -10.89 0.33 -16.41
C ARG A 48 -10.01 0.96 -15.32
N GLY A 49 -8.75 0.53 -15.22
CA GLY A 49 -7.84 0.95 -14.15
C GLY A 49 -7.30 2.37 -14.28
N ARG A 50 -7.53 3.05 -15.39
CA ARG A 50 -7.11 4.45 -15.61
C ARG A 50 -5.63 4.71 -15.31
N GLY A 51 -4.77 3.73 -15.66
CA GLY A 51 -3.33 3.83 -15.43
C GLY A 51 -2.87 3.42 -14.04
N TYR A 52 -3.77 3.08 -13.13
CA TYR A 52 -3.40 2.49 -11.84
C TYR A 52 -3.06 1.02 -12.07
N GLU A 53 -1.80 0.66 -11.84
CA GLU A 53 -1.28 -0.67 -12.19
C GLU A 53 -1.10 -1.58 -11.00
N LEU A 54 -1.13 -1.04 -9.78
CA LEU A 54 -1.02 -1.81 -8.54
C LEU A 54 -2.16 -1.43 -7.62
N GLY A 55 -2.76 -2.40 -6.96
CA GLY A 55 -3.78 -2.16 -5.96
C GLY A 55 -3.58 -3.00 -4.72
N GLY A 56 -4.11 -2.52 -3.60
CA GLY A 56 -4.01 -3.26 -2.36
C GLY A 56 -5.07 -2.90 -1.34
N VAL A 57 -5.21 -3.79 -0.37
CA VAL A 57 -6.11 -3.65 0.76
C VAL A 57 -5.38 -4.06 2.02
N MET A 58 -5.47 -3.23 3.04
CA MET A 58 -4.96 -3.52 4.37
C MET A 58 -6.11 -3.43 5.37
N LYS A 59 -6.23 -4.42 6.24
CA LYS A 59 -7.29 -4.49 7.25
C LYS A 59 -6.71 -4.26 8.64
N PHE A 60 -7.34 -3.36 9.39
CA PHE A 60 -6.93 -3.01 10.75
C PHE A 60 -8.04 -3.34 11.75
N THR A 61 -7.66 -3.74 12.95
CA THR A 61 -8.60 -4.12 14.01
C THR A 61 -9.45 -2.95 14.51
N ASP A 62 -8.85 -1.74 14.56
CA ASP A 62 -9.50 -0.55 15.09
C ASP A 62 -8.94 0.71 14.44
N LYS A 63 -9.61 1.84 14.69
CA LYS A 63 -9.22 3.12 14.12
C LYS A 63 -7.86 3.60 14.65
N ALA A 64 -7.56 3.34 15.90
CA ALA A 64 -6.28 3.74 16.50
C ALA A 64 -5.11 3.07 15.77
N SER A 65 -5.25 1.79 15.40
CA SER A 65 -4.24 1.06 14.63
C SER A 65 -4.08 1.65 13.22
N LEU A 66 -5.19 1.96 12.56
CA LEU A 66 -5.15 2.60 11.24
C LEU A 66 -4.47 3.97 11.31
N ASP A 67 -4.82 4.79 12.30
CA ASP A 67 -4.24 6.12 12.48
C ASP A 67 -2.74 6.06 12.81
N ALA A 68 -2.30 5.03 13.53
CA ALA A 68 -0.90 4.84 13.91
C ALA A 68 -0.04 4.28 12.77
N TYR A 69 -0.64 3.76 11.71
CA TYR A 69 0.07 3.13 10.60
C TYR A 69 0.94 4.12 9.82
N ALA A 70 0.38 5.24 9.39
CA ALA A 70 1.11 6.20 8.57
C ALA A 70 2.40 6.73 9.25
N PRO A 71 2.39 7.13 10.53
CA PRO A 71 3.59 7.59 11.21
C PRO A 71 4.51 6.48 11.72
N HIS A 72 4.11 5.21 11.62
CA HIS A 72 4.93 4.11 12.12
C HIS A 72 6.29 4.05 11.42
N PRO A 73 7.41 3.87 12.16
CA PRO A 73 8.76 3.86 11.59
C PRO A 73 8.95 2.87 10.43
N VAL A 74 8.35 1.70 10.49
CA VAL A 74 8.44 0.69 9.43
C VAL A 74 7.77 1.19 8.15
N HIS A 75 6.60 1.84 8.27
CA HIS A 75 5.92 2.46 7.14
C HIS A 75 6.71 3.64 6.58
N GLN A 76 7.23 4.49 7.45
CA GLN A 76 8.04 5.66 7.04
C GLN A 76 9.29 5.23 6.25
N LYS A 77 9.92 4.14 6.64
CA LYS A 77 11.06 3.59 5.92
C LYS A 77 10.68 3.13 4.52
N LEU A 78 9.55 2.45 4.37
CA LEU A 78 9.01 2.06 3.07
C LEU A 78 8.73 3.28 2.20
N VAL A 79 8.00 4.26 2.73
CA VAL A 79 7.59 5.48 2.04
C VAL A 79 8.80 6.28 1.54
N SER A 80 9.91 6.25 2.27
CA SER A 80 11.11 7.02 1.91
C SER A 80 11.66 6.69 0.51
N TRP A 81 11.53 5.44 0.06
CA TRP A 81 11.95 5.07 -1.29
C TRP A 81 10.79 4.77 -2.24
N LEU A 82 9.59 4.54 -1.71
CA LEU A 82 8.39 4.23 -2.50
C LEU A 82 7.81 5.48 -3.17
N MET A 83 7.63 6.56 -2.41
CA MET A 83 6.93 7.75 -2.91
C MET A 83 7.53 8.36 -4.18
N PRO A 84 8.87 8.40 -4.38
CA PRO A 84 9.43 8.88 -5.64
C PRO A 84 9.04 8.08 -6.87
N LEU A 85 8.54 6.86 -6.70
CA LEU A 85 8.22 5.94 -7.80
C LEU A 85 6.76 5.97 -8.22
N ILE A 86 5.88 6.56 -7.42
CA ILE A 86 4.43 6.37 -7.57
C ILE A 86 3.63 7.66 -7.53
N GLU A 87 2.41 7.57 -8.06
CA GLU A 87 1.32 8.50 -7.82
C GLU A 87 0.20 7.70 -7.15
N PRO A 88 0.00 7.84 -5.83
CA PRO A 88 -0.96 7.03 -5.10
C PRO A 88 -2.34 7.67 -5.03
N ILE A 89 -3.34 6.82 -4.87
CA ILE A 89 -4.66 7.18 -4.36
C ILE A 89 -4.98 6.25 -3.19
N GLU A 90 -5.62 6.78 -2.16
CA GLU A 90 -5.94 6.05 -0.95
C GLU A 90 -7.40 6.28 -0.55
N VAL A 91 -8.04 5.22 -0.08
CA VAL A 91 -9.42 5.26 0.42
C VAL A 91 -9.48 4.44 1.70
N ASP A 92 -9.90 5.08 2.79
CA ASP A 92 -10.08 4.43 4.08
C ASP A 92 -11.56 4.33 4.42
N SER A 93 -11.96 3.17 4.93
CA SER A 93 -13.36 2.92 5.27
C SER A 93 -13.48 2.11 6.54
N GLU A 94 -14.55 2.36 7.29
CA GLU A 94 -15.00 1.49 8.35
C GLU A 94 -16.00 0.47 7.79
N ILE A 95 -15.85 -0.78 8.19
CA ILE A 95 -16.77 -1.85 7.80
C ILE A 95 -17.29 -2.63 9.00
#